data_51f6203263e0982b1f1ba0bd66487782
#
_entry.id   51f6203263e0982b1f1ba0bd66487782
#
_cell.length_a   1.000
_cell.length_b   1.000
_cell.length_c   1.000
_cell.angle_alpha   90.00
_cell.angle_beta   90.00
_cell.angle_gamma   90.00
#
_symmetry.space_group_name_H-M   'P 1'
#
loop_
_entity.id
_entity.type
_entity.pdbx_description
1 polymer ?
#
loop_
_entity_poly.entity_id
_entity_poly.type
_entity_poly.pdbx_seq_one_letter_code
_entity_poly.pdbx_strand_id
1 'polypeptide(L)'
;MRPALTLARAFFRIRPFIRHPALSAHGLLCLALAAVSAGTAADPALRHQEIQQCTEAELVTWGDGQDRRAVASSLVFSYRHTGSPSWFREQQVLTLLQRAAAEWSKCGIPAQVTLGSGSAATGKGYVVVQWDAAGSAGHFGLANLSQNQLSLGAQAFHLLNQRNPAHDALETLQMVLAHEMGHFYGLVAHSRRCVDVLSYYHDGKGGQCMTRHPGLLKAFPEYRSSLPTACDIQRCRIVNRMP
;
A
#
# COMPACT_ATOMS: atom_id res chain seq x y z
N MET A 1 -12.65 -24.31 31.27
CA MET A 1 -12.57 -23.03 31.98
C MET A 1 -12.42 -21.91 30.94
N ARG A 2 -13.44 -21.07 30.78
CA ARG A 2 -13.45 -19.93 29.86
C ARG A 2 -13.31 -18.64 30.68
N PRO A 3 -12.45 -17.68 30.32
CA PRO A 3 -12.51 -16.36 30.95
C PRO A 3 -13.52 -15.46 30.23
N ALA A 4 -14.31 -14.76 31.03
CA ALA A 4 -15.35 -13.84 30.63
C ALA A 4 -14.79 -12.52 30.08
N LEU A 5 -15.34 -12.05 28.94
CA LEU A 5 -15.11 -10.68 28.43
C LEU A 5 -15.97 -9.69 29.21
N THR A 6 -15.30 -8.74 29.85
CA THR A 6 -15.94 -7.60 30.52
C THR A 6 -16.11 -6.46 29.53
N LEU A 7 -17.36 -6.15 29.16
CA LEU A 7 -17.73 -4.97 28.37
C LEU A 7 -17.73 -3.73 29.26
N ALA A 8 -16.85 -2.78 29.02
CA ALA A 8 -16.91 -1.44 29.60
C ALA A 8 -17.91 -0.56 28.82
N ARG A 9 -19.04 -0.24 29.43
CA ARG A 9 -20.01 0.77 28.94
C ARG A 9 -19.54 2.16 29.32
N ALA A 10 -19.24 3.01 28.34
CA ALA A 10 -19.03 4.43 28.53
C ALA A 10 -20.38 5.16 28.56
N PHE A 11 -20.75 5.74 29.69
CA PHE A 11 -21.91 6.60 29.85
C PHE A 11 -21.60 8.02 29.37
N PHE A 12 -22.30 8.48 28.36
CA PHE A 12 -22.33 9.88 27.94
C PHE A 12 -23.26 10.66 28.88
N ARG A 13 -22.72 11.58 29.68
CA ARG A 13 -23.52 12.54 30.49
C ARG A 13 -23.77 13.79 29.67
N ILE A 14 -25.03 14.04 29.35
CA ILE A 14 -25.55 15.31 28.81
C ILE A 14 -25.70 16.30 29.98
N ARG A 15 -25.06 17.46 29.90
CA ARG A 15 -25.27 18.57 30.83
C ARG A 15 -26.34 19.54 30.29
N PRO A 16 -27.27 20.04 31.12
CA PRO A 16 -28.30 20.94 30.67
C PRO A 16 -27.78 22.38 30.52
N PHE A 17 -28.31 23.05 29.51
CA PHE A 17 -28.14 24.47 29.23
C PHE A 17 -28.78 25.34 30.32
N ILE A 18 -28.02 26.21 30.97
CA ILE A 18 -28.52 27.31 31.82
C ILE A 18 -28.54 28.58 30.97
N ARG A 19 -29.74 29.15 30.78
CA ARG A 19 -29.95 30.47 30.21
C ARG A 19 -29.71 31.53 31.30
N HIS A 20 -28.94 32.58 31.02
CA HIS A 20 -28.90 33.81 31.76
C HIS A 20 -29.22 35.00 30.84
N PRO A 21 -29.88 36.05 31.39
CA PRO A 21 -30.51 37.11 30.62
C PRO A 21 -29.58 38.27 30.27
N ALA A 22 -30.04 39.07 29.33
CA ALA A 22 -29.40 40.20 28.73
C ALA A 22 -29.14 41.36 29.70
N LEU A 23 -28.03 42.08 29.53
CA LEU A 23 -27.87 43.50 29.94
C LEU A 23 -26.90 44.21 28.98
N SER A 24 -27.50 45.18 28.30
CA SER A 24 -27.07 46.49 27.77
C SER A 24 -25.64 46.76 27.35
N ALA A 25 -25.57 47.18 26.11
CA ALA A 25 -24.78 48.18 25.39
C ALA A 25 -23.68 48.93 26.14
N HIS A 26 -22.45 48.84 25.63
CA HIS A 26 -21.52 49.96 25.42
C HIS A 26 -20.54 49.55 24.31
N GLY A 27 -20.44 50.37 23.26
CA GLY A 27 -19.64 50.11 22.11
C GLY A 27 -18.12 50.17 22.39
N LEU A 28 -17.44 49.13 22.01
CA LEU A 28 -16.01 49.15 21.72
C LEU A 28 -15.83 48.39 20.41
N LEU A 29 -15.43 49.16 19.39
CA LEU A 29 -15.07 48.66 18.08
C LEU A 29 -13.73 47.88 18.21
N CYS A 30 -13.79 46.61 18.61
CA CYS A 30 -12.67 45.70 18.52
C CYS A 30 -12.60 45.17 17.07
N LEU A 31 -11.65 45.68 16.29
CA LEU A 31 -11.21 44.99 15.08
C LEU A 31 -10.69 43.61 15.49
N ALA A 32 -11.58 42.61 15.41
CA ALA A 32 -11.16 41.22 15.46
C ALA A 32 -10.43 40.93 14.14
N LEU A 33 -9.10 40.94 14.18
CA LEU A 33 -8.30 40.22 13.18
C LEU A 33 -8.71 38.75 13.32
N ALA A 34 -9.61 38.31 12.46
CA ALA A 34 -9.83 36.91 12.22
C ALA A 34 -8.53 36.36 11.59
N ALA A 35 -7.62 35.82 12.42
CA ALA A 35 -6.56 34.95 11.96
C ALA A 35 -7.27 33.75 11.33
N VAL A 36 -7.44 33.80 10.01
CA VAL A 36 -7.79 32.64 9.22
C VAL A 36 -6.62 31.68 9.39
N SER A 37 -6.76 30.75 10.33
CA SER A 37 -5.90 29.57 10.40
C SER A 37 -6.16 28.81 9.11
N ALA A 38 -5.39 29.12 8.07
CA ALA A 38 -5.27 28.29 6.89
C ALA A 38 -4.76 26.95 7.41
N GLY A 39 -5.67 26.03 7.69
CA GLY A 39 -5.32 24.62 7.85
C GLY A 39 -4.53 24.27 6.61
N THR A 40 -3.25 23.95 6.78
CA THR A 40 -2.38 23.51 5.67
C THR A 40 -3.04 22.26 5.11
N ALA A 41 -3.79 22.43 4.01
CA ALA A 41 -4.24 21.29 3.23
C ALA A 41 -2.99 20.47 2.91
N ALA A 42 -3.10 19.15 3.04
CA ALA A 42 -2.01 18.25 2.68
C ALA A 42 -1.56 18.60 1.27
N ASP A 43 -0.27 18.93 1.11
CA ASP A 43 0.27 19.22 -0.20
C ASP A 43 0.63 17.90 -0.92
N PRO A 44 -0.16 17.47 -1.93
CA PRO A 44 0.12 16.25 -2.69
C PRO A 44 1.47 16.30 -3.41
N ALA A 45 2.00 17.51 -3.70
CA ALA A 45 3.27 17.67 -4.35
C ALA A 45 4.43 17.17 -3.49
N LEU A 46 4.37 17.35 -2.16
CA LEU A 46 5.40 16.85 -1.24
C LEU A 46 5.45 15.31 -1.22
N ARG A 47 4.27 14.64 -1.17
CA ARG A 47 4.23 13.19 -1.29
C ARG A 47 4.73 12.71 -2.65
N HIS A 48 4.36 13.39 -3.71
CA HIS A 48 4.83 13.07 -5.07
C HIS A 48 6.35 13.21 -5.18
N GLN A 49 6.92 14.27 -4.62
CA GLN A 49 8.37 14.44 -4.53
C GLN A 49 9.03 13.31 -3.76
N GLU A 50 8.45 12.89 -2.64
CA GLU A 50 8.95 11.77 -1.84
C GLU A 50 8.91 10.43 -2.62
N ILE A 51 7.90 10.21 -3.47
CA ILE A 51 7.83 9.05 -4.36
C ILE A 51 8.97 9.07 -5.40
N GLN A 52 9.26 10.24 -5.97
CA GLN A 52 10.19 10.37 -7.09
C GLN A 52 11.66 10.50 -6.70
N GLN A 53 11.96 10.75 -5.44
CA GLN A 53 13.31 10.97 -4.95
C GLN A 53 13.71 9.90 -3.94
N CYS A 54 15.00 9.54 -3.96
CA CYS A 54 15.60 8.61 -3.02
C CYS A 54 17.01 9.07 -2.65
N THR A 55 17.35 8.97 -1.38
CA THR A 55 18.71 9.12 -0.87
C THR A 55 19.17 7.80 -0.26
N GLU A 56 20.48 7.57 -0.16
CA GLU A 56 21.03 6.35 0.44
C GLU A 56 20.55 6.13 1.88
N ALA A 57 20.41 7.19 2.66
CA ALA A 57 19.92 7.15 4.04
C ALA A 57 18.46 6.65 4.14
N GLU A 58 17.72 6.67 3.04
CA GLU A 58 16.32 6.21 2.99
C GLU A 58 16.18 4.74 2.60
N LEU A 59 17.26 4.07 2.20
CA LEU A 59 17.27 2.65 1.84
C LEU A 59 17.26 1.75 3.09
N VAL A 60 16.32 1.98 3.99
CA VAL A 60 16.20 1.29 5.28
C VAL A 60 15.05 0.30 5.23
N THR A 61 15.29 -0.91 5.74
CA THR A 61 14.29 -1.98 5.84
C THR A 61 13.93 -2.28 7.30
N TRP A 62 12.85 -3.04 7.49
CA TRP A 62 12.45 -3.55 8.81
C TRP A 62 13.36 -4.69 9.31
N GLY A 63 14.20 -5.27 8.45
CA GLY A 63 15.00 -6.44 8.79
C GLY A 63 14.18 -7.73 8.94
N ASP A 64 12.97 -7.74 8.41
CA ASP A 64 12.03 -8.86 8.43
C ASP A 64 12.25 -9.87 7.30
N GLY A 65 13.21 -9.61 6.44
CA GLY A 65 13.67 -10.46 5.37
C GLY A 65 15.08 -10.08 4.94
N GLN A 66 15.64 -10.86 4.03
CA GLN A 66 16.95 -10.57 3.44
C GLN A 66 16.80 -10.42 1.93
N ASP A 67 17.09 -9.24 1.43
CA ASP A 67 17.12 -8.98 -0.01
C ASP A 67 18.15 -9.83 -0.70
N ARG A 68 17.82 -10.28 -1.90
CA ARG A 68 18.66 -11.15 -2.72
C ARG A 68 18.43 -10.85 -4.20
N ARG A 69 19.23 -11.41 -5.08
CA ARG A 69 18.98 -11.28 -6.51
C ARG A 69 17.61 -11.79 -6.89
N ALA A 70 17.02 -11.18 -7.89
CA ALA A 70 15.76 -11.61 -8.49
C ALA A 70 15.80 -13.10 -8.84
N VAL A 71 14.65 -13.72 -8.90
CA VAL A 71 14.50 -15.15 -9.21
C VAL A 71 15.03 -15.51 -10.61
N ALA A 72 15.10 -14.52 -11.52
CA ALA A 72 15.68 -14.65 -12.86
C ALA A 72 16.11 -13.28 -13.42
N SER A 73 16.87 -13.29 -14.54
CA SER A 73 17.28 -12.08 -15.27
C SER A 73 16.16 -11.44 -16.10
N SER A 74 15.04 -12.14 -16.27
CA SER A 74 13.80 -11.64 -16.85
C SER A 74 12.61 -12.34 -16.20
N LEU A 75 11.47 -11.67 -16.10
CA LEU A 75 10.28 -12.19 -15.44
C LEU A 75 9.09 -12.25 -16.40
N VAL A 76 8.26 -13.29 -16.26
CA VAL A 76 6.98 -13.40 -16.95
C VAL A 76 5.89 -13.63 -15.92
N PHE A 77 4.97 -12.68 -15.80
CA PHE A 77 3.80 -12.78 -14.93
C PHE A 77 2.61 -13.28 -15.76
N SER A 78 2.20 -14.52 -15.51
CA SER A 78 1.08 -15.14 -16.20
C SER A 78 -0.18 -15.08 -15.37
N TYR A 79 -1.14 -14.26 -15.79
CA TYR A 79 -2.35 -13.98 -15.02
C TYR A 79 -3.48 -14.94 -15.36
N ARG A 80 -4.16 -15.45 -14.34
CA ARG A 80 -5.38 -16.25 -14.41
C ARG A 80 -6.51 -15.52 -13.69
N HIS A 81 -7.60 -15.25 -14.41
CA HIS A 81 -8.71 -14.44 -13.88
C HIS A 81 -9.72 -15.23 -13.04
N THR A 82 -9.74 -16.55 -13.17
CA THR A 82 -10.67 -17.43 -12.43
C THR A 82 -10.60 -17.17 -10.93
N GLY A 83 -11.76 -17.03 -10.28
CA GLY A 83 -11.87 -16.73 -8.84
C GLY A 83 -11.80 -15.25 -8.49
N SER A 84 -11.66 -14.35 -9.46
CA SER A 84 -11.71 -12.91 -9.27
C SER A 84 -13.07 -12.46 -8.73
N PRO A 85 -13.14 -11.47 -7.81
CA PRO A 85 -14.38 -10.74 -7.54
C PRO A 85 -15.01 -10.20 -8.83
N SER A 86 -16.33 -10.30 -8.97
CA SER A 86 -17.06 -10.02 -10.22
C SER A 86 -16.95 -8.56 -10.72
N TRP A 87 -16.58 -7.62 -9.84
CA TRP A 87 -16.38 -6.22 -10.23
C TRP A 87 -14.99 -5.92 -10.79
N PHE A 88 -14.03 -6.85 -10.71
CA PHE A 88 -12.75 -6.74 -11.40
C PHE A 88 -12.85 -7.41 -12.77
N ARG A 89 -12.73 -6.65 -13.84
CA ARG A 89 -12.68 -7.20 -15.19
C ARG A 89 -11.26 -7.67 -15.51
N GLU A 90 -11.14 -8.78 -16.21
CA GLU A 90 -9.85 -9.38 -16.60
C GLU A 90 -8.90 -8.35 -17.22
N GLN A 91 -9.38 -7.58 -18.20
CA GLN A 91 -8.58 -6.57 -18.87
C GLN A 91 -8.10 -5.46 -17.94
N GLN A 92 -8.88 -5.09 -16.92
CA GLN A 92 -8.45 -4.11 -15.91
C GLN A 92 -7.27 -4.66 -15.11
N VAL A 93 -7.37 -5.89 -14.61
CA VAL A 93 -6.30 -6.52 -13.83
C VAL A 93 -5.03 -6.69 -14.66
N LEU A 94 -5.17 -7.11 -15.93
CA LEU A 94 -4.03 -7.17 -16.87
C LEU A 94 -3.35 -5.82 -17.04
N THR A 95 -4.11 -4.74 -17.20
CA THR A 95 -3.57 -3.39 -17.34
C THR A 95 -2.81 -2.97 -16.07
N LEU A 96 -3.33 -3.28 -14.88
CA LEU A 96 -2.63 -3.00 -13.62
C LEU A 96 -1.32 -3.79 -13.49
N LEU A 97 -1.33 -5.07 -13.87
CA LEU A 97 -0.13 -5.91 -13.90
C LEU A 97 0.91 -5.38 -14.88
N GLN A 98 0.50 -5.02 -16.10
CA GLN A 98 1.39 -4.45 -17.12
C GLN A 98 2.02 -3.14 -16.64
N ARG A 99 1.24 -2.29 -15.97
CA ARG A 99 1.75 -1.05 -15.39
C ARG A 99 2.78 -1.31 -14.30
N ALA A 100 2.51 -2.24 -13.38
CA ALA A 100 3.46 -2.62 -12.35
C ALA A 100 4.73 -3.23 -12.94
N ALA A 101 4.62 -4.11 -13.94
CA ALA A 101 5.75 -4.72 -14.63
C ALA A 101 6.63 -3.68 -15.34
N ALA A 102 6.02 -2.70 -16.02
CA ALA A 102 6.73 -1.63 -16.68
C ALA A 102 7.50 -0.76 -15.68
N GLU A 103 6.91 -0.40 -14.55
CA GLU A 103 7.56 0.37 -13.50
C GLU A 103 8.71 -0.41 -12.84
N TRP A 104 8.50 -1.66 -12.47
CA TRP A 104 9.56 -2.51 -11.91
C TRP A 104 10.71 -2.77 -12.90
N SER A 105 10.43 -2.85 -14.21
CA SER A 105 11.46 -3.05 -15.23
C SER A 105 12.49 -1.93 -15.28
N LYS A 106 12.20 -0.76 -14.71
CA LYS A 106 13.15 0.36 -14.54
C LYS A 106 14.34 0.00 -13.64
N CYS A 107 14.23 -1.06 -12.87
CA CYS A 107 15.37 -1.59 -12.09
C CYS A 107 16.40 -2.34 -12.96
N GLY A 108 16.12 -2.54 -14.25
CA GLY A 108 17.04 -3.22 -15.20
C GLY A 108 16.70 -4.68 -15.47
N ILE A 109 15.68 -5.25 -14.81
CA ILE A 109 15.20 -6.60 -15.05
C ILE A 109 13.90 -6.51 -15.85
N PRO A 110 13.86 -6.90 -17.13
CA PRO A 110 12.66 -6.82 -17.94
C PRO A 110 11.59 -7.78 -17.43
N ALA A 111 10.31 -7.36 -17.54
CA ALA A 111 9.18 -8.21 -17.25
C ALA A 111 8.11 -8.12 -18.33
N GLN A 112 7.42 -9.22 -18.55
CA GLN A 112 6.27 -9.35 -19.43
C GLN A 112 5.07 -9.85 -18.66
N VAL A 113 3.88 -9.48 -19.11
CA VAL A 113 2.60 -9.96 -18.56
C VAL A 113 1.84 -10.67 -19.66
N THR A 114 1.37 -11.88 -19.37
CA THR A 114 0.60 -12.71 -20.28
C THR A 114 -0.69 -13.19 -19.65
N LEU A 115 -1.71 -13.48 -20.44
CA LEU A 115 -2.84 -14.29 -20.00
C LEU A 115 -2.40 -15.75 -19.90
N GLY A 116 -2.67 -16.36 -18.74
CA GLY A 116 -2.42 -17.78 -18.52
C GLY A 116 -3.49 -18.64 -19.18
N SER A 117 -3.15 -19.32 -20.25
CA SER A 117 -3.98 -20.38 -20.82
C SER A 117 -3.55 -21.71 -20.19
N GLY A 118 -4.36 -22.29 -19.30
CA GLY A 118 -4.32 -23.67 -18.78
C GLY A 118 -3.03 -24.50 -18.72
N SER A 119 -2.15 -24.37 -19.66
CA SER A 119 -0.84 -25.03 -19.70
C SER A 119 0.20 -24.21 -18.94
N ALA A 120 0.72 -24.76 -17.86
CA ALA A 120 1.75 -24.12 -17.06
C ALA A 120 3.05 -24.05 -17.88
N ALA A 121 3.36 -22.89 -18.45
CA ALA A 121 4.73 -22.63 -18.80
C ALA A 121 5.55 -22.66 -17.50
N THR A 122 6.51 -23.55 -17.42
CA THR A 122 7.39 -23.74 -16.27
C THR A 122 8.76 -23.21 -16.61
N GLY A 123 9.39 -22.50 -15.69
CA GLY A 123 10.74 -22.00 -15.90
C GLY A 123 11.16 -20.99 -14.85
N LYS A 124 12.46 -20.77 -14.76
CA LYS A 124 13.02 -19.72 -13.91
C LYS A 124 12.47 -18.36 -14.37
N GLY A 125 11.88 -17.62 -13.45
CA GLY A 125 11.30 -16.30 -13.74
C GLY A 125 9.87 -16.30 -14.27
N TYR A 126 9.24 -17.47 -14.44
CA TYR A 126 7.82 -17.57 -14.75
C TYR A 126 7.01 -17.58 -13.45
N VAL A 127 6.15 -16.59 -13.27
CA VAL A 127 5.34 -16.39 -12.06
C VAL A 127 3.86 -16.49 -12.42
N VAL A 128 3.14 -17.40 -11.75
CA VAL A 128 1.69 -17.50 -11.87
C VAL A 128 1.04 -16.47 -10.96
N VAL A 129 0.20 -15.61 -11.52
CA VAL A 129 -0.63 -14.65 -10.78
C VAL A 129 -2.07 -15.13 -10.84
N GLN A 130 -2.68 -15.41 -9.70
CA GLN A 130 -4.03 -15.97 -9.66
C GLN A 130 -4.78 -15.56 -8.40
N TRP A 131 -6.11 -15.64 -8.46
CA TRP A 131 -6.97 -15.52 -7.30
C TRP A 131 -7.00 -16.86 -6.57
N ASP A 132 -6.46 -16.87 -5.34
CA ASP A 132 -6.29 -18.09 -4.56
C ASP A 132 -6.46 -17.75 -3.07
N ALA A 133 -7.59 -18.18 -2.51
CA ALA A 133 -7.93 -17.91 -1.10
C ALA A 133 -6.95 -18.60 -0.14
N ALA A 134 -6.53 -19.82 -0.46
CA ALA A 134 -5.58 -20.56 0.38
C ALA A 134 -4.18 -19.96 0.29
N GLY A 135 -3.71 -19.67 -0.94
CA GLY A 135 -2.39 -19.10 -1.18
C GLY A 135 -2.23 -17.68 -0.69
N SER A 136 -3.30 -16.88 -0.65
CA SER A 136 -3.28 -15.51 -0.09
C SER A 136 -3.32 -15.46 1.44
N ALA A 137 -3.66 -16.57 2.09
CA ALA A 137 -3.72 -16.69 3.56
C ALA A 137 -4.55 -15.57 4.25
N GLY A 138 -5.61 -15.07 3.59
CA GLY A 138 -6.46 -13.99 4.07
C GLY A 138 -5.92 -12.56 3.81
N HIS A 139 -4.73 -12.42 3.21
CA HIS A 139 -4.18 -11.15 2.78
C HIS A 139 -4.76 -10.71 1.42
N PHE A 140 -4.56 -9.45 1.04
CA PHE A 140 -4.91 -8.94 -0.30
C PHE A 140 -4.08 -9.58 -1.41
N GLY A 141 -2.82 -9.86 -1.11
CA GLY A 141 -1.87 -10.57 -1.95
C GLY A 141 -0.81 -11.28 -1.12
N LEU A 142 -0.16 -12.26 -1.71
CA LEU A 142 0.99 -12.96 -1.12
C LEU A 142 1.90 -13.53 -2.21
N ALA A 143 3.17 -13.15 -2.18
CA ALA A 143 4.20 -13.71 -3.04
C ALA A 143 4.79 -14.98 -2.43
N ASN A 144 4.61 -16.12 -3.08
CA ASN A 144 5.29 -17.36 -2.74
C ASN A 144 6.48 -17.57 -3.69
N LEU A 145 7.65 -17.15 -3.26
CA LEU A 145 8.87 -17.21 -4.08
C LEU A 145 9.33 -18.63 -4.38
N SER A 146 9.04 -19.59 -3.49
CA SER A 146 9.44 -21.00 -3.67
C SER A 146 8.58 -21.69 -4.73
N GLN A 147 7.35 -21.25 -4.91
CA GLN A 147 6.39 -21.80 -5.87
C GLN A 147 6.28 -20.94 -7.14
N ASN A 148 6.99 -19.80 -7.21
CA ASN A 148 6.82 -18.81 -8.27
C ASN A 148 5.34 -18.42 -8.46
N GLN A 149 4.62 -18.15 -7.35
CA GLN A 149 3.21 -17.84 -7.37
C GLN A 149 2.92 -16.53 -6.63
N LEU A 150 2.09 -15.69 -7.22
CA LEU A 150 1.47 -14.53 -6.60
C LEU A 150 -0.02 -14.83 -6.44
N SER A 151 -0.46 -15.00 -5.20
CA SER A 151 -1.85 -15.28 -4.86
C SER A 151 -2.58 -14.01 -4.46
N LEU A 152 -3.74 -13.75 -5.08
CA LEU A 152 -4.63 -12.63 -4.75
C LEU A 152 -5.79 -13.11 -3.90
N GLY A 153 -6.13 -12.34 -2.87
CA GLY A 153 -7.15 -12.68 -1.88
C GLY A 153 -8.52 -12.09 -2.18
N ALA A 154 -9.36 -12.76 -2.94
CA ALA A 154 -10.71 -12.30 -3.25
C ALA A 154 -11.51 -11.91 -2.01
N GLN A 155 -11.40 -12.68 -0.91
CA GLN A 155 -12.11 -12.42 0.34
C GLN A 155 -11.68 -11.10 0.99
N ALA A 156 -10.40 -10.75 0.95
CA ALA A 156 -9.92 -9.46 1.48
C ALA A 156 -10.53 -8.28 0.73
N PHE A 157 -10.65 -8.39 -0.60
CA PHE A 157 -11.32 -7.38 -1.42
C PHE A 157 -12.83 -7.32 -1.18
N HIS A 158 -13.51 -8.45 -0.95
CA HIS A 158 -14.92 -8.46 -0.53
C HIS A 158 -15.11 -7.70 0.79
N LEU A 159 -14.27 -7.96 1.79
CA LEU A 159 -14.32 -7.26 3.08
C LEU A 159 -14.02 -5.76 2.93
N LEU A 160 -13.06 -5.36 2.08
CA LEU A 160 -12.78 -3.95 1.78
C LEU A 160 -14.02 -3.28 1.21
N ASN A 161 -14.63 -3.85 0.17
CA ASN A 161 -15.81 -3.30 -0.48
C ASN A 161 -17.02 -3.20 0.48
N GLN A 162 -17.19 -4.19 1.38
CA GLN A 162 -18.26 -4.15 2.39
C GLN A 162 -18.06 -3.05 3.43
N ARG A 163 -16.81 -2.85 3.89
CA ARG A 163 -16.48 -1.89 4.96
C ARG A 163 -16.31 -0.47 4.44
N ASN A 164 -15.89 -0.31 3.22
CA ASN A 164 -15.62 0.97 2.60
C ASN A 164 -16.01 0.97 1.10
N PRO A 165 -17.31 0.98 0.79
CA PRO A 165 -17.82 0.87 -0.58
C PRO A 165 -17.45 2.08 -1.48
N ALA A 166 -17.06 3.21 -0.88
CA ALA A 166 -16.61 4.40 -1.60
C ALA A 166 -15.12 4.34 -1.99
N HIS A 167 -14.36 3.34 -1.48
CA HIS A 167 -12.95 3.21 -1.79
C HIS A 167 -12.73 2.61 -3.17
N ASP A 168 -11.77 3.14 -3.91
CA ASP A 168 -11.37 2.56 -5.19
C ASP A 168 -10.54 1.28 -4.98
N ALA A 169 -11.21 0.13 -5.09
CA ALA A 169 -10.57 -1.16 -4.94
C ALA A 169 -9.50 -1.45 -6.03
N LEU A 170 -9.56 -0.77 -7.20
CA LEU A 170 -8.52 -0.89 -8.24
C LEU A 170 -7.22 -0.23 -7.81
N GLU A 171 -7.28 0.88 -7.05
CA GLU A 171 -6.08 1.50 -6.48
C GLU A 171 -5.39 0.56 -5.49
N THR A 172 -6.17 -0.05 -4.58
CA THR A 172 -5.63 -1.08 -3.68
C THR A 172 -5.05 -2.27 -4.44
N LEU A 173 -5.74 -2.75 -5.48
CA LEU A 173 -5.24 -3.85 -6.30
C LEU A 173 -3.93 -3.50 -7.00
N GLN A 174 -3.81 -2.28 -7.55
CA GLN A 174 -2.56 -1.80 -8.16
C GLN A 174 -1.40 -1.83 -7.16
N MET A 175 -1.63 -1.33 -5.94
CA MET A 175 -0.62 -1.33 -4.89
C MET A 175 -0.22 -2.75 -4.49
N VAL A 176 -1.19 -3.65 -4.29
CA VAL A 176 -0.95 -5.05 -3.94
C VAL A 176 -0.15 -5.76 -5.03
N LEU A 177 -0.55 -5.61 -6.29
CA LEU A 177 0.18 -6.21 -7.41
C LEU A 177 1.63 -5.71 -7.48
N ALA A 178 1.84 -4.40 -7.36
CA ALA A 178 3.18 -3.83 -7.38
C ALA A 178 4.01 -4.28 -6.17
N HIS A 179 3.43 -4.37 -4.97
CA HIS A 179 4.07 -4.86 -3.75
C HIS A 179 4.55 -6.31 -3.93
N GLU A 180 3.62 -7.21 -4.25
CA GLU A 180 3.93 -8.64 -4.35
C GLU A 180 4.89 -8.94 -5.52
N MET A 181 4.79 -8.21 -6.63
CA MET A 181 5.73 -8.32 -7.73
C MET A 181 7.17 -7.96 -7.31
N GLY A 182 7.34 -6.95 -6.45
CA GLY A 182 8.65 -6.52 -5.94
C GLY A 182 9.45 -7.65 -5.26
N HIS A 183 8.77 -8.58 -4.62
CA HIS A 183 9.41 -9.74 -4.01
C HIS A 183 10.10 -10.64 -5.05
N PHE A 184 9.54 -10.78 -6.26
CA PHE A 184 10.15 -11.55 -7.35
C PHE A 184 11.37 -10.83 -7.95
N TYR A 185 11.45 -9.51 -7.81
CA TYR A 185 12.64 -8.72 -8.15
C TYR A 185 13.74 -8.81 -7.07
N GLY A 186 13.51 -9.59 -6.01
CA GLY A 186 14.49 -9.89 -4.97
C GLY A 186 14.39 -9.04 -3.71
N LEU A 187 13.43 -8.14 -3.63
CA LEU A 187 13.19 -7.30 -2.45
C LEU A 187 12.35 -8.06 -1.44
N VAL A 188 12.99 -8.87 -0.59
CA VAL A 188 12.31 -9.73 0.40
C VAL A 188 12.01 -8.98 1.68
N ALA A 189 12.91 -8.10 2.12
CA ALA A 189 12.67 -7.25 3.28
C ALA A 189 11.72 -6.10 2.92
N HIS A 190 10.82 -5.73 3.83
CA HIS A 190 9.96 -4.56 3.63
C HIS A 190 10.69 -3.26 3.95
N SER A 191 10.37 -2.21 3.20
CA SER A 191 10.91 -0.86 3.41
C SER A 191 10.35 -0.24 4.70
N ARG A 192 11.19 0.49 5.44
CA ARG A 192 10.71 1.36 6.53
C ARG A 192 10.24 2.72 6.06
N ARG A 193 10.36 3.06 4.82
CA ARG A 193 9.90 4.33 4.26
C ARG A 193 8.41 4.24 3.95
N CYS A 194 7.58 5.06 4.61
CA CYS A 194 6.11 4.95 4.56
C CYS A 194 5.54 5.02 3.13
N VAL A 195 6.19 5.77 2.24
CA VAL A 195 5.70 6.00 0.88
C VAL A 195 6.01 4.86 -0.09
N ASP A 196 6.98 4.00 0.23
CA ASP A 196 7.42 2.94 -0.67
C ASP A 196 6.32 1.87 -0.84
N VAL A 197 6.21 1.31 -2.03
CA VAL A 197 5.22 0.28 -2.30
C VAL A 197 5.47 -0.98 -1.46
N LEU A 198 6.74 -1.29 -1.18
CA LEU A 198 7.16 -2.40 -0.33
C LEU A 198 7.19 -2.04 1.17
N SER A 199 6.35 -1.12 1.62
CA SER A 199 6.30 -0.69 3.02
C SER A 199 5.05 -1.19 3.75
N TYR A 200 5.13 -1.13 5.08
CA TYR A 200 3.98 -1.16 5.97
C TYR A 200 4.19 -0.12 7.09
N TYR A 201 3.09 0.34 7.71
CA TYR A 201 3.12 1.50 8.61
C TYR A 201 3.78 1.24 9.97
N HIS A 202 3.69 0.03 10.47
CA HIS A 202 4.22 -0.35 11.78
C HIS A 202 4.52 -1.86 11.84
N ASP A 203 5.49 -2.22 12.65
CA ASP A 203 5.94 -3.61 12.84
C ASP A 203 5.15 -4.40 13.89
N GLY A 204 4.09 -3.81 14.46
CA GLY A 204 3.32 -4.41 15.55
C GLY A 204 4.04 -4.44 16.91
N LYS A 205 5.28 -3.94 16.98
CA LYS A 205 6.13 -3.91 18.20
C LYS A 205 6.44 -2.49 18.67
N GLY A 206 5.77 -1.49 18.07
CA GLY A 206 5.95 -0.07 18.39
C GLY A 206 6.84 0.70 17.41
N GLY A 207 7.48 0.02 16.47
CA GLY A 207 8.21 0.66 15.38
C GLY A 207 7.23 1.24 14.35
N GLN A 208 7.52 2.46 13.88
CA GLN A 208 6.76 3.12 12.81
C GLN A 208 7.63 3.35 11.58
N CYS A 209 7.03 3.37 10.42
CA CYS A 209 7.71 3.72 9.19
C CYS A 209 8.18 5.18 9.21
N MET A 210 9.09 5.53 8.34
CA MET A 210 9.70 6.86 8.22
C MET A 210 9.13 7.60 7.02
N THR A 211 8.94 8.90 7.16
CA THR A 211 8.55 9.82 6.09
C THR A 211 9.27 11.15 6.27
N ARG A 212 9.54 11.85 5.19
CA ARG A 212 10.09 13.23 5.24
C ARG A 212 9.08 14.22 5.84
N HIS A 213 7.78 13.91 5.72
CA HIS A 213 6.69 14.80 6.10
C HIS A 213 5.68 14.08 7.02
N PRO A 214 5.98 13.88 8.32
CA PRO A 214 5.11 13.12 9.24
C PRO A 214 3.67 13.65 9.31
N GLY A 215 3.47 14.94 9.17
CA GLY A 215 2.14 15.57 9.16
C GLY A 215 1.24 15.14 8.00
N LEU A 216 1.83 14.63 6.90
CA LEU A 216 1.09 14.19 5.73
C LEU A 216 0.50 12.78 5.87
N LEU A 217 1.04 11.94 6.76
CA LEU A 217 0.58 10.55 6.90
C LEU A 217 -0.94 10.43 7.16
N LYS A 218 -1.48 11.36 7.95
CA LYS A 218 -2.93 11.38 8.29
C LYS A 218 -3.80 12.05 7.24
N ALA A 219 -3.18 12.72 6.27
CA ALA A 219 -3.88 13.47 5.25
C ALA A 219 -4.26 12.62 4.03
N PHE A 220 -3.69 11.42 3.92
CA PHE A 220 -3.97 10.47 2.85
C PHE A 220 -4.61 9.21 3.43
N PRO A 221 -5.68 8.67 2.83
CA PRO A 221 -6.24 7.38 3.21
C PRO A 221 -5.23 6.23 3.08
N GLU A 222 -4.37 6.31 2.06
CA GLU A 222 -3.23 5.43 1.83
C GLU A 222 -2.01 6.29 1.45
N TYR A 223 -0.93 6.23 2.23
CA TYR A 223 0.29 7.01 1.98
C TYR A 223 1.29 6.29 1.09
N ARG A 224 1.26 4.96 1.07
CA ARG A 224 2.11 4.17 0.17
C ARG A 224 1.81 4.50 -1.28
N SER A 225 2.82 4.46 -2.10
CA SER A 225 2.65 4.51 -3.55
C SER A 225 1.94 3.25 -4.05
N SER A 226 1.11 3.37 -5.05
CA SER A 226 0.53 2.21 -5.75
C SER A 226 1.49 1.57 -6.75
N LEU A 227 2.66 2.17 -6.97
CA LEU A 227 3.72 1.71 -7.87
C LEU A 227 5.08 1.88 -7.19
N PRO A 228 6.14 1.20 -7.68
CA PRO A 228 7.49 1.34 -7.15
C PRO A 228 7.95 2.79 -7.09
N THR A 229 8.50 3.19 -5.95
CA THR A 229 9.12 4.51 -5.76
C THR A 229 10.55 4.52 -6.28
N ALA A 230 11.15 5.70 -6.30
CA ALA A 230 12.59 5.82 -6.62
C ALA A 230 13.46 4.96 -5.67
N CYS A 231 13.11 4.86 -4.38
CA CYS A 231 13.83 4.02 -3.43
C CYS A 231 13.62 2.53 -3.68
N ASP A 232 12.40 2.09 -3.99
CA ASP A 232 12.15 0.71 -4.38
C ASP A 232 12.99 0.31 -5.59
N ILE A 233 13.04 1.16 -6.63
CA ILE A 233 13.83 0.91 -7.85
C ILE A 233 15.33 0.94 -7.55
N GLN A 234 15.83 1.91 -6.77
CA GLN A 234 17.24 1.98 -6.41
C GLN A 234 17.68 0.76 -5.61
N ARG A 235 16.89 0.34 -4.62
CA ARG A 235 17.15 -0.87 -3.84
C ARG A 235 17.16 -2.12 -4.71
N CYS A 236 16.23 -2.22 -5.67
CA CYS A 236 16.20 -3.29 -6.65
C CYS A 236 17.48 -3.32 -7.52
N ARG A 237 17.95 -2.17 -8.00
CA ARG A 237 19.23 -2.09 -8.76
C ARG A 237 20.41 -2.56 -7.93
N ILE A 238 20.51 -2.11 -6.68
CA ILE A 238 21.62 -2.48 -5.78
C ILE A 238 21.69 -4.00 -5.59
N VAL A 239 20.59 -4.65 -5.21
CA VAL A 239 20.59 -6.09 -4.93
C VAL A 239 20.83 -6.93 -6.18
N ASN A 240 20.42 -6.44 -7.34
CA ASN A 240 20.62 -7.11 -8.62
C ASN A 240 21.91 -6.72 -9.33
N ARG A 241 22.70 -5.80 -8.76
CA ARG A 241 23.96 -5.27 -9.34
C ARG A 241 23.75 -4.67 -10.74
N MET A 242 22.63 -3.97 -10.90
CA MET A 242 22.33 -3.23 -12.12
C MET A 242 22.95 -1.83 -12.06
N PRO A 243 23.37 -1.28 -13.21
CA PRO A 243 23.93 0.09 -13.27
C PRO A 243 22.93 1.17 -12.94
#